data_44e61399d11ed732f627d23e08831c59
#
_entry.id   44e61399d11ed732f627d23e08831c59
#
_cell.length_a   1.000
_cell.length_b   1.000
_cell.length_c   1.000
_cell.angle_alpha   90.00
_cell.angle_beta   90.00
_cell.angle_gamma   90.00
#
_symmetry.space_group_name_H-M   'P 1'
#
loop_
_entity.id
_entity.type
_entity.pdbx_description
1 polymer ?
#
loop_
_entity_poly.entity_id
_entity_poly.type
_entity_poly.pdbx_seq_one_letter_code
_entity_poly.pdbx_strand_id
1 'polypeptide(L)' 'MEKIHPTAIIEDGAQIGADVEIGPYCVIGSGVSIGDGCQLKSHVILDGQTTIGTENI' A
#
# COMPACT_ATOMS: atom_id res chain seq x y z
N MET A 1 4.29 11.29 6.13
CA MET A 1 2.84 11.31 6.02
C MET A 1 2.41 10.40 4.87
N GLU A 2 1.34 9.69 5.11
CA GLU A 2 0.79 8.83 4.09
C GLU A 2 0.05 9.63 3.05
N LYS A 3 0.16 9.22 1.80
CA LYS A 3 -0.63 9.78 0.72
C LYS A 3 -1.35 8.63 0.03
N ILE A 4 -2.65 8.53 0.27
CA ILE A 4 -3.44 7.47 -0.29
C ILE A 4 -4.49 8.09 -1.19
N HIS A 5 -4.45 7.71 -2.47
CA HIS A 5 -5.40 8.24 -3.43
C HIS A 5 -6.82 7.80 -3.05
N PRO A 6 -7.82 8.67 -3.22
CA PRO A 6 -9.20 8.33 -2.83
C PRO A 6 -9.77 7.08 -3.50
N THR A 7 -9.26 6.71 -4.67
CA THR A 7 -9.74 5.51 -5.36
C THR A 7 -9.03 4.23 -4.92
N ALA A 8 -8.00 4.34 -4.07
CA ALA A 8 -7.32 3.16 -3.57
C ALA A 8 -8.19 2.44 -2.54
N ILE A 9 -8.14 1.13 -2.56
CA ILE A 9 -8.90 0.30 -1.63
C ILE A 9 -7.92 -0.39 -0.70
N ILE A 10 -8.05 -0.12 0.59
CA ILE A 10 -7.21 -0.74 1.61
C ILE A 10 -8.11 -1.50 2.55
N GLU A 11 -7.95 -2.81 2.58
CA GLU A 11 -8.80 -3.65 3.40
C GLU A 11 -8.35 -3.60 4.85
N ASP A 12 -9.30 -3.93 5.74
CA ASP A 12 -9.00 -3.97 7.16
C ASP A 12 -7.90 -4.99 7.43
N GLY A 13 -6.99 -4.63 8.31
CA GLY A 13 -5.88 -5.50 8.66
C GLY A 13 -4.61 -5.22 7.88
N ALA A 14 -4.68 -4.48 6.78
CA ALA A 14 -3.48 -4.09 6.07
C ALA A 14 -2.65 -3.14 6.93
N GLN A 15 -1.34 -3.31 6.89
CA GLN A 15 -0.42 -2.49 7.68
C GLN A 15 0.36 -1.60 6.73
N ILE A 16 0.21 -0.31 6.90
CA ILE A 16 0.84 0.69 6.04
C ILE A 16 1.84 1.46 6.87
N GLY A 17 3.08 1.49 6.42
CA GLY A 17 4.14 2.20 7.12
C GLY A 17 4.03 3.71 6.98
N ALA A 18 5.02 4.41 7.52
CA ALA A 18 5.06 5.87 7.46
C ALA A 18 5.49 6.34 6.08
N ASP A 19 4.97 7.49 5.66
CA ASP A 19 5.35 8.14 4.41
C ASP A 19 5.14 7.27 3.17
N VAL A 20 4.13 6.39 3.20
CA VAL A 20 3.76 5.56 2.07
C VAL A 20 2.87 6.36 1.13
N GLU A 21 3.13 6.24 -0.17
CA GLU A 21 2.27 6.85 -1.19
C GLU A 21 1.60 5.75 -1.99
N ILE A 22 0.28 5.81 -2.06
CA ILE A 22 -0.51 4.81 -2.78
C ILE A 22 -1.30 5.54 -3.87
N GLY A 23 -1.03 5.18 -5.10
CA GLY A 23 -1.65 5.82 -6.25
C GLY A 23 -3.08 5.36 -6.50
N PRO A 24 -3.69 5.84 -7.61
CA PRO A 24 -5.08 5.54 -7.90
C PRO A 24 -5.29 4.07 -8.27
N TYR A 25 -6.46 3.57 -7.90
CA TYR A 25 -6.91 2.22 -8.26
C TYR A 25 -6.01 1.11 -7.73
N CYS A 26 -5.28 1.37 -6.65
CA CYS A 26 -4.53 0.33 -5.97
C CYS A 26 -5.45 -0.45 -5.04
N VAL A 27 -5.20 -1.74 -4.91
CA VAL A 27 -5.95 -2.60 -3.99
C VAL A 27 -4.96 -3.25 -3.04
N ILE A 28 -5.13 -3.02 -1.75
CA ILE A 28 -4.26 -3.55 -0.72
C ILE A 28 -5.07 -4.52 0.13
N GLY A 29 -4.71 -5.78 0.10
CA GLY A 29 -5.43 -6.81 0.84
C GLY A 29 -5.09 -6.80 2.32
N SER A 30 -5.89 -7.51 3.10
CA SER A 30 -5.79 -7.46 4.56
C SER A 30 -4.51 -8.09 5.10
N GLY A 31 -3.90 -9.01 4.36
CA GLY A 31 -2.65 -9.63 4.80
C GLY A 31 -1.39 -8.92 4.34
N VAL A 32 -1.52 -7.72 3.79
CA VAL A 32 -0.39 -7.01 3.21
C VAL A 32 0.24 -6.09 4.24
N SER A 33 1.58 -6.08 4.30
CA SER A 33 2.34 -5.16 5.14
C SER A 33 3.27 -4.36 4.24
N ILE A 34 3.18 -3.05 4.32
CA ILE A 34 3.98 -2.15 3.49
C ILE A 34 4.91 -1.36 4.41
N GLY A 35 6.20 -1.43 4.12
CA GLY A 35 7.21 -0.73 4.90
C GLY A 35 7.22 0.77 4.64
N ASP A 36 8.01 1.48 5.42
CA ASP A 36 8.06 2.94 5.38
C ASP A 36 8.62 3.42 4.04
N GLY A 37 8.10 4.53 3.56
CA GLY A 37 8.65 5.20 2.38
C GLY A 37 8.34 4.54 1.05
N CYS A 38 7.45 3.55 1.02
CA CYS A 38 7.09 2.89 -0.22
C CYS A 38 6.24 3.78 -1.10
N GLN A 39 6.36 3.60 -2.41
CA GLN A 39 5.56 4.33 -3.38
C GLN A 39 4.90 3.34 -4.31
N LEU A 40 3.60 3.30 -4.31
CA LEU A 40 2.82 2.46 -5.21
C LEU A 40 2.22 3.32 -6.31
N LYS A 41 2.49 2.94 -7.54
CA LYS A 41 1.93 3.65 -8.68
C LYS A 41 0.48 3.24 -8.86
N SER A 42 -0.09 3.50 -10.02
CA SER A 42 -1.50 3.20 -10.24
C SER A 42 -1.70 1.71 -10.52
N HIS A 43 -2.90 1.23 -10.20
CA HIS A 43 -3.36 -0.12 -10.55
C HIS A 43 -2.50 -1.24 -9.94
N VAL A 44 -1.93 -0.99 -8.77
CA VAL A 44 -1.16 -2.03 -8.07
C VAL A 44 -2.11 -2.83 -7.20
N ILE A 45 -2.06 -4.16 -7.35
CA ILE A 45 -2.91 -5.06 -6.57
C ILE A 45 -2.01 -5.94 -5.72
N LEU A 46 -2.19 -5.84 -4.41
CA LEU A 46 -1.47 -6.65 -3.44
C LEU A 46 -2.49 -7.41 -2.62
N ASP A 47 -2.39 -8.75 -2.64
CA ASP A 47 -3.30 -9.53 -1.82
C ASP A 47 -2.55 -10.72 -1.22
N GLY A 48 -3.24 -11.47 -0.37
CA GLY A 48 -2.63 -12.55 0.37
C GLY A 48 -1.67 -12.00 1.42
N GLN A 49 -0.73 -12.83 1.84
CA GLN A 49 0.28 -12.41 2.81
C GLN A 49 1.49 -11.88 2.06
N THR A 50 1.53 -10.59 1.89
CA THR A 50 2.58 -9.92 1.15
C THR A 50 3.26 -8.88 2.03
N THR A 51 4.58 -8.92 2.06
CA THR A 51 5.37 -7.93 2.80
C THR A 51 6.23 -7.15 1.83
N ILE A 52 6.05 -5.84 1.83
CA ILE A 52 6.84 -4.93 1.01
C ILE A 52 7.85 -4.26 1.91
N GLY A 53 9.11 -4.30 1.53
CA GLY A 53 10.16 -3.64 2.31
C GLY A 53 10.06 -2.14 2.26
N THR A 54 11.04 -1.47 2.88
CA THR A 54 11.03 -0.01 2.93
C THR A 54 11.48 0.58 1.60
N GLU A 55 10.94 1.74 1.27
CA GLU A 55 11.34 2.57 0.13
C GLU A 55 11.25 1.85 -1.21
N ASN A 56 10.31 0.95 -1.35
CA ASN A 56 10.04 0.32 -2.64
C ASN A 56 9.14 1.19 -3.49
N ILE A 57 9.33 1.05 -4.76
CA ILE A 57 8.57 1.84 -5.74
C ILE A 57 7.77 0.90 -6.63
#